data_6584e6bbab44ef28fb30228b1833ecbb
#
_entry.id   6584e6bbab44ef28fb30228b1833ecbb
#
_cell.length_a   1.000
_cell.length_b   1.000
_cell.length_c   1.000
_cell.angle_alpha   90.00
_cell.angle_beta   90.00
_cell.angle_gamma   90.00
#
_symmetry.space_group_name_H-M   'P 1'
#
loop_
_entity.id
_entity.type
_entity.pdbx_description
1 polymer ?
#
loop_
_entity_poly.entity_id
_entity_poly.type
_entity_poly.pdbx_seq_one_letter_code
_entity_poly.pdbx_strand_id
1 'polypeptide(L)'
;VKVAYYSPLPPSRSGVADYSTLLLPALRERIDVVVAEEGKRAPDADVALYHVGNDPDAHGWIVDALMKRPGVVVLHEYVLHHLIAGITIGRGNGRGYLDAMERDLGVAGRLLGLGVLDNLLPLLWETQPERFPLSGVVLDQARGLIVHSHYVGERARSAGYEGRLWRIPHPVWPHGDVVPATDVSGDPLIGCFGYLNMNKRVPQVLEAFASLRRRLPGARLLLVGAAGERFDVERRLERLGLTEGVQRLDYVPEERMWSLMAACDVLVNLRYPTMGETSGSVIRALSLGKPLLVSDVGWFSELPDDVVLKIPVDELEVALLDRALEFAVEHGAALGAAARAYVEREHALPQVAEAYASALEVAAGGDAVDDAVLWRIAEAATEVGIDDAAGLARAAIDAGIVS
;
A
#
# COMPACT_ATOMS: atom_id res chain seq x y z
N VAL A 1 27.82 2.96 0.45
CA VAL A 1 27.13 1.74 -0.03
C VAL A 1 26.52 2.01 -1.39
N LYS A 2 26.68 1.05 -2.31
CA LYS A 2 26.11 1.09 -3.65
C LYS A 2 24.93 0.14 -3.77
N VAL A 3 23.78 0.66 -4.23
CA VAL A 3 22.51 -0.06 -4.28
C VAL A 3 22.10 -0.33 -5.73
N ALA A 4 21.77 -1.58 -6.04
CA ALA A 4 21.07 -1.93 -7.28
C ALA A 4 19.56 -1.81 -7.04
N TYR A 5 18.92 -0.83 -7.68
CA TYR A 5 17.53 -0.47 -7.49
C TYR A 5 16.62 -1.09 -8.56
N TYR A 6 15.79 -2.04 -8.17
CA TYR A 6 14.85 -2.74 -9.06
C TYR A 6 13.43 -2.24 -8.78
N SER A 7 12.85 -1.52 -9.71
CA SER A 7 11.49 -1.01 -9.61
C SER A 7 10.89 -0.73 -10.98
N PRO A 8 9.56 -0.82 -11.15
CA PRO A 8 8.93 -0.17 -12.27
C PRO A 8 9.21 1.34 -12.21
N LEU A 9 9.47 1.92 -13.36
CA LEU A 9 9.65 3.37 -13.54
C LEU A 9 8.87 3.82 -14.79
N PRO A 10 8.61 5.13 -14.97
CA PRO A 10 7.99 5.62 -16.18
C PRO A 10 8.73 5.13 -17.45
N PRO A 11 8.00 4.69 -18.49
CA PRO A 11 6.58 4.96 -18.77
C PRO A 11 5.57 3.95 -18.15
N SER A 12 5.99 3.06 -17.25
CA SER A 12 5.07 2.16 -16.54
C SER A 12 4.04 2.97 -15.74
N ARG A 13 2.75 2.64 -15.92
CA ARG A 13 1.63 3.31 -15.23
C ARG A 13 1.23 2.53 -13.98
N SER A 14 2.13 2.40 -13.02
CA SER A 14 1.85 1.75 -11.76
C SER A 14 2.07 2.71 -10.58
N GLY A 15 1.33 2.51 -9.48
CA GLY A 15 1.54 3.29 -8.25
C GLY A 15 2.95 3.15 -7.69
N VAL A 16 3.62 2.01 -7.93
CA VAL A 16 5.01 1.78 -7.54
C VAL A 16 5.98 2.56 -8.41
N ALA A 17 5.66 2.80 -9.70
CA ALA A 17 6.46 3.68 -10.56
C ALA A 17 6.39 5.13 -10.07
N ASP A 18 5.21 5.61 -9.68
CA ASP A 18 5.04 6.95 -9.09
C ASP A 18 5.80 7.07 -7.76
N TYR A 19 5.68 6.05 -6.91
CA TYR A 19 6.44 5.95 -5.66
C TYR A 19 7.95 6.05 -5.89
N SER A 20 8.48 5.28 -6.84
CA SER A 20 9.91 5.25 -7.13
C SER A 20 10.40 6.53 -7.77
N THR A 21 9.58 7.18 -8.60
CA THR A 21 9.87 8.51 -9.15
C THR A 21 10.03 9.55 -8.05
N LEU A 22 9.23 9.43 -6.99
CA LEU A 22 9.31 10.30 -5.82
C LEU A 22 10.54 10.00 -4.94
N LEU A 23 10.77 8.73 -4.59
CA LEU A 23 11.81 8.32 -3.64
C LEU A 23 13.22 8.42 -4.22
N LEU A 24 13.41 7.99 -5.47
CA LEU A 24 14.73 7.78 -6.07
C LEU A 24 15.63 9.02 -6.08
N PRO A 25 15.15 10.25 -6.41
CA PRO A 25 15.97 11.46 -6.32
C PRO A 25 16.48 11.72 -4.89
N ALA A 26 15.58 11.65 -3.90
CA ALA A 26 15.92 11.90 -2.50
C ALA A 26 16.86 10.84 -1.91
N LEU A 27 16.73 9.59 -2.37
CA LEU A 27 17.63 8.49 -1.96
C LEU A 27 19.03 8.67 -2.56
N ARG A 28 19.14 9.14 -3.82
CA ARG A 28 20.42 9.42 -4.50
C ARG A 28 21.24 10.53 -3.86
N GLU A 29 20.61 11.41 -3.10
CA GLU A 29 21.33 12.43 -2.31
C GLU A 29 22.07 11.83 -1.11
N ARG A 30 21.76 10.59 -0.71
CA ARG A 30 22.25 9.94 0.50
C ARG A 30 23.15 8.74 0.23
N ILE A 31 22.87 8.00 -0.83
CA ILE A 31 23.49 6.71 -1.11
C ILE A 31 23.68 6.56 -2.63
N ASP A 32 24.70 5.81 -3.05
CA ASP A 32 24.95 5.54 -4.49
C ASP A 32 23.91 4.55 -5.03
N VAL A 33 23.06 4.99 -5.96
CA VAL A 33 21.96 4.18 -6.50
C VAL A 33 22.09 4.01 -8.00
N VAL A 34 22.20 2.75 -8.43
CA VAL A 34 22.18 2.34 -9.83
C VAL A 34 20.86 1.64 -10.13
N VAL A 35 20.09 2.20 -11.04
CA VAL A 35 18.81 1.60 -11.47
C VAL A 35 19.08 0.39 -12.36
N ALA A 36 18.43 -0.72 -12.04
CA ALA A 36 18.41 -1.91 -12.88
C ALA A 36 17.33 -1.76 -13.97
N GLU A 37 17.62 -2.30 -15.13
CA GLU A 37 16.70 -2.28 -16.27
C GLU A 37 16.37 -3.72 -16.70
N GLU A 38 15.11 -3.95 -17.08
CA GLU A 38 14.65 -5.24 -17.56
C GLU A 38 15.46 -5.70 -18.78
N GLY A 39 15.84 -6.98 -18.78
CA GLY A 39 16.62 -7.58 -19.88
C GLY A 39 18.10 -7.20 -19.92
N LYS A 40 18.55 -6.28 -19.05
CA LYS A 40 19.97 -5.91 -18.96
C LYS A 40 20.71 -6.71 -17.87
N ARG A 41 22.04 -6.65 -17.94
CA ARG A 41 22.89 -7.24 -16.90
C ARG A 41 22.62 -6.55 -15.55
N ALA A 42 22.51 -7.36 -14.50
CA ALA A 42 22.37 -6.85 -13.13
C ALA A 42 23.50 -5.88 -12.77
N PRO A 43 23.21 -4.73 -12.17
CA PRO A 43 24.23 -3.80 -11.69
C PRO A 43 25.15 -4.46 -10.67
N ASP A 44 26.43 -4.10 -10.73
CA ASP A 44 27.38 -4.41 -9.66
C ASP A 44 27.14 -3.45 -8.50
N ALA A 45 26.77 -4.00 -7.33
CA ALA A 45 26.35 -3.24 -6.15
C ALA A 45 26.51 -4.09 -4.89
N ASP A 46 26.66 -3.43 -3.74
CA ASP A 46 26.80 -4.07 -2.42
C ASP A 46 25.49 -4.74 -2.00
N VAL A 47 24.37 -4.09 -2.24
CA VAL A 47 23.03 -4.58 -1.91
C VAL A 47 22.06 -4.36 -3.07
N ALA A 48 21.06 -5.25 -3.19
CA ALA A 48 19.98 -5.11 -4.16
C ALA A 48 18.67 -4.79 -3.43
N LEU A 49 17.94 -3.80 -3.92
CA LEU A 49 16.63 -3.36 -3.42
C LEU A 49 15.57 -3.65 -4.47
N TYR A 50 14.54 -4.39 -4.10
CA TYR A 50 13.48 -4.87 -4.98
C TYR A 50 12.13 -4.33 -4.56
N HIS A 51 11.51 -3.47 -5.37
CA HIS A 51 10.15 -2.98 -5.15
C HIS A 51 9.15 -3.96 -5.75
N VAL A 52 8.36 -4.63 -4.90
CA VAL A 52 7.43 -5.68 -5.32
C VAL A 52 5.99 -5.25 -5.02
N GLY A 53 5.15 -5.30 -6.06
CA GLY A 53 3.68 -5.13 -6.02
C GLY A 53 3.01 -6.27 -6.78
N ASN A 54 1.68 -6.29 -6.84
CA ASN A 54 0.89 -7.45 -7.29
C ASN A 54 0.60 -7.49 -8.82
N ASP A 55 1.25 -6.64 -9.62
CA ASP A 55 1.08 -6.61 -11.08
C ASP A 55 2.19 -7.43 -11.76
N PRO A 56 1.86 -8.55 -12.46
CA PRO A 56 2.85 -9.40 -13.11
C PRO A 56 3.59 -8.70 -14.26
N ASP A 57 2.95 -7.80 -14.99
CA ASP A 57 3.58 -7.10 -16.11
C ASP A 57 4.63 -6.08 -15.63
N ALA A 58 4.35 -5.42 -14.52
CA ALA A 58 5.26 -4.44 -13.94
C ALA A 58 6.37 -5.07 -13.06
N HIS A 59 6.07 -6.15 -12.35
CA HIS A 59 6.95 -6.68 -11.30
C HIS A 59 7.53 -8.07 -11.59
N GLY A 60 7.07 -8.77 -12.64
CA GLY A 60 7.50 -10.14 -12.90
C GLY A 60 9.02 -10.27 -13.11
N TRP A 61 9.64 -9.35 -13.87
CA TRP A 61 11.09 -9.32 -14.11
C TRP A 61 11.89 -9.01 -12.83
N ILE A 62 11.28 -8.26 -11.90
CA ILE A 62 11.88 -7.90 -10.61
C ILE A 62 11.95 -9.14 -9.72
N VAL A 63 10.86 -9.92 -9.66
CA VAL A 63 10.84 -11.20 -8.94
C VAL A 63 11.82 -12.19 -9.57
N ASP A 64 11.91 -12.28 -10.91
CA ASP A 64 12.91 -13.11 -11.60
C ASP A 64 14.36 -12.72 -11.23
N ALA A 65 14.61 -11.42 -11.00
CA ALA A 65 15.90 -10.94 -10.53
C ALA A 65 16.14 -11.27 -9.04
N LEU A 66 15.15 -11.10 -8.19
CA LEU A 66 15.18 -11.48 -6.76
C LEU A 66 15.48 -12.97 -6.57
N MET A 67 14.84 -13.84 -7.36
CA MET A 67 15.09 -15.29 -7.32
C MET A 67 16.53 -15.68 -7.67
N LYS A 68 17.23 -14.85 -8.46
CA LYS A 68 18.65 -15.08 -8.84
C LYS A 68 19.62 -14.47 -7.83
N ARG A 69 19.27 -13.36 -7.24
CA ARG A 69 20.09 -12.64 -6.25
C ARG A 69 19.20 -12.15 -5.11
N PRO A 70 19.10 -12.89 -4.01
CA PRO A 70 18.38 -12.44 -2.81
C PRO A 70 18.88 -11.09 -2.30
N GLY A 71 17.97 -10.23 -1.82
CA GLY A 71 18.29 -8.89 -1.33
C GLY A 71 17.18 -8.28 -0.48
N VAL A 72 17.19 -6.97 -0.31
CA VAL A 72 16.16 -6.25 0.42
C VAL A 72 14.92 -6.10 -0.46
N VAL A 73 13.76 -6.44 0.07
CA VAL A 73 12.46 -6.33 -0.62
C VAL A 73 11.65 -5.21 0.01
N VAL A 74 11.12 -4.30 -0.80
CA VAL A 74 10.05 -3.37 -0.42
C VAL A 74 8.73 -4.00 -0.85
N LEU A 75 7.91 -4.37 0.11
CA LEU A 75 6.62 -5.02 -0.14
C LEU A 75 5.52 -3.95 -0.15
N HIS A 76 5.08 -3.55 -1.35
CA HIS A 76 4.04 -2.54 -1.52
C HIS A 76 2.63 -3.07 -1.26
N GLU A 77 2.43 -4.36 -1.46
CA GLU A 77 1.19 -5.10 -1.18
C GLU A 77 1.56 -6.44 -0.56
N TYR A 78 0.82 -6.86 0.46
CA TYR A 78 1.04 -8.17 1.07
C TYR A 78 0.54 -9.32 0.18
N VAL A 79 -0.59 -9.10 -0.49
CA VAL A 79 -1.19 -10.10 -1.38
C VAL A 79 -0.52 -10.03 -2.75
N LEU A 80 0.20 -11.08 -3.12
CA LEU A 80 0.94 -11.19 -4.38
C LEU A 80 0.39 -12.27 -5.32
N HIS A 81 -0.81 -12.79 -5.04
CA HIS A 81 -1.36 -13.93 -5.77
C HIS A 81 -1.47 -13.69 -7.28
N HIS A 82 -1.93 -12.50 -7.71
CA HIS A 82 -2.02 -12.16 -9.12
C HIS A 82 -0.63 -12.13 -9.79
N LEU A 83 0.36 -11.53 -9.13
CA LEU A 83 1.76 -11.56 -9.58
C LEU A 83 2.25 -13.00 -9.73
N ILE A 84 2.10 -13.84 -8.70
CA ILE A 84 2.57 -15.23 -8.73
C ILE A 84 1.84 -16.05 -9.79
N ALA A 85 0.53 -15.90 -9.93
CA ALA A 85 -0.22 -16.53 -11.01
C ALA A 85 0.28 -16.11 -12.40
N GLY A 86 0.54 -14.81 -12.62
CA GLY A 86 1.05 -14.28 -13.88
C GLY A 86 2.44 -14.79 -14.24
N ILE A 87 3.38 -14.84 -13.28
CA ILE A 87 4.74 -15.34 -13.54
C ILE A 87 4.86 -16.87 -13.54
N THR A 88 3.81 -17.58 -13.14
CA THR A 88 3.75 -19.05 -13.18
C THR A 88 2.77 -19.53 -14.24
N ILE A 89 1.47 -19.53 -13.96
CA ILE A 89 0.42 -20.00 -14.91
C ILE A 89 0.50 -19.21 -16.22
N GLY A 90 0.61 -17.89 -16.14
CA GLY A 90 0.69 -17.01 -17.31
C GLY A 90 1.89 -17.31 -18.22
N ARG A 91 2.96 -17.91 -17.67
CA ARG A 91 4.13 -18.37 -18.41
C ARG A 91 4.14 -19.88 -18.70
N GLY A 92 3.01 -20.58 -18.50
CA GLY A 92 2.89 -22.01 -18.73
C GLY A 92 3.53 -22.92 -17.66
N ASN A 93 3.93 -22.35 -16.51
CA ASN A 93 4.53 -23.08 -15.39
C ASN A 93 3.49 -23.39 -14.31
N GLY A 94 2.52 -24.27 -14.60
CA GLY A 94 1.51 -24.67 -13.62
C GLY A 94 2.09 -25.35 -12.37
N ARG A 95 3.23 -26.06 -12.51
CA ARG A 95 3.92 -26.67 -11.36
C ARG A 95 4.42 -25.60 -10.38
N GLY A 96 5.03 -24.52 -10.87
CA GLY A 96 5.48 -23.41 -10.03
C GLY A 96 4.33 -22.77 -9.24
N TYR A 97 3.13 -22.68 -9.84
CA TYR A 97 1.94 -22.23 -9.12
C TYR A 97 1.54 -23.20 -7.99
N LEU A 98 1.54 -24.51 -8.26
CA LEU A 98 1.24 -25.52 -7.22
C LEU A 98 2.25 -25.48 -6.07
N ASP A 99 3.53 -25.31 -6.38
CA ASP A 99 4.59 -25.23 -5.37
C ASP A 99 4.44 -23.96 -4.51
N ALA A 100 4.04 -22.82 -5.10
CA ALA A 100 3.72 -21.59 -4.37
C ALA A 100 2.50 -21.76 -3.45
N MET A 101 1.43 -22.39 -3.94
CA MET A 101 0.23 -22.69 -3.15
C MET A 101 0.54 -23.65 -1.98
N GLU A 102 1.38 -24.67 -2.23
CA GLU A 102 1.80 -25.64 -1.19
C GLU A 102 2.71 -24.96 -0.15
N ARG A 103 3.62 -24.09 -0.58
CA ARG A 103 4.49 -23.33 0.34
C ARG A 103 3.68 -22.52 1.35
N ASP A 104 2.64 -21.82 0.92
CA ASP A 104 1.87 -20.91 1.80
C ASP A 104 0.79 -21.66 2.61
N LEU A 105 0.23 -22.73 2.09
CA LEU A 105 -0.98 -23.37 2.62
C LEU A 105 -0.84 -24.87 2.83
N GLY A 106 0.35 -25.42 2.62
CA GLY A 106 0.60 -26.85 2.71
C GLY A 106 -0.14 -27.66 1.64
N VAL A 107 -0.36 -28.93 1.90
CA VAL A 107 -1.03 -29.87 0.96
C VAL A 107 -2.41 -29.36 0.52
N ALA A 108 -3.16 -28.71 1.42
CA ALA A 108 -4.47 -28.14 1.07
C ALA A 108 -4.33 -27.05 -0.01
N GLY A 109 -3.29 -26.20 0.07
CA GLY A 109 -2.98 -25.22 -0.96
C GLY A 109 -2.70 -25.88 -2.31
N ARG A 110 -1.90 -26.94 -2.33
CA ARG A 110 -1.63 -27.68 -3.57
C ARG A 110 -2.91 -28.26 -4.20
N LEU A 111 -3.83 -28.79 -3.40
CA LEU A 111 -5.12 -29.31 -3.89
C LEU A 111 -6.00 -28.20 -4.44
N LEU A 112 -6.05 -27.04 -3.78
CA LEU A 112 -6.75 -25.85 -4.29
C LEU A 112 -6.13 -25.39 -5.62
N GLY A 113 -4.81 -25.35 -5.71
CA GLY A 113 -4.08 -25.01 -6.93
C GLY A 113 -4.41 -25.94 -8.10
N LEU A 114 -4.50 -27.25 -7.85
CA LEU A 114 -4.97 -28.23 -8.85
C LEU A 114 -6.40 -27.92 -9.30
N GLY A 115 -7.30 -27.61 -8.35
CA GLY A 115 -8.68 -27.24 -8.68
C GLY A 115 -8.76 -25.99 -9.58
N VAL A 116 -7.87 -25.03 -9.39
CA VAL A 116 -7.77 -23.84 -10.27
C VAL A 116 -7.24 -24.23 -11.65
N LEU A 117 -6.17 -25.01 -11.73
CA LEU A 117 -5.56 -25.43 -13.01
C LEU A 117 -6.51 -26.27 -13.85
N ASP A 118 -7.31 -27.12 -13.21
CA ASP A 118 -8.30 -28.00 -13.84
C ASP A 118 -9.65 -27.29 -14.11
N ASN A 119 -9.74 -25.98 -13.85
CA ASN A 119 -10.97 -25.16 -13.97
C ASN A 119 -12.16 -25.67 -13.12
N LEU A 120 -11.88 -26.35 -12.02
CA LEU A 120 -12.86 -26.81 -11.03
C LEU A 120 -13.16 -25.74 -9.98
N LEU A 121 -12.25 -24.80 -9.78
CA LEU A 121 -12.37 -23.65 -8.89
C LEU A 121 -12.24 -22.35 -9.68
N PRO A 122 -12.85 -21.26 -9.19
CA PRO A 122 -12.64 -19.94 -9.78
C PRO A 122 -11.18 -19.49 -9.58
N LEU A 123 -10.78 -18.44 -10.30
CA LEU A 123 -9.47 -17.81 -10.15
C LEU A 123 -9.37 -17.19 -8.74
N LEU A 124 -8.60 -17.81 -7.86
CA LEU A 124 -8.52 -17.43 -6.44
C LEU A 124 -7.93 -16.03 -6.25
N TRP A 125 -7.04 -15.59 -7.15
CA TRP A 125 -6.49 -14.24 -7.14
C TRP A 125 -7.50 -13.14 -7.53
N GLU A 126 -8.65 -13.51 -8.13
CA GLU A 126 -9.74 -12.56 -8.41
C GLU A 126 -10.82 -12.63 -7.32
N THR A 127 -11.09 -13.82 -6.78
CA THR A 127 -12.26 -14.06 -5.93
C THR A 127 -11.99 -14.01 -4.44
N GLN A 128 -10.80 -14.43 -4.00
CA GLN A 128 -10.41 -14.54 -2.59
C GLN A 128 -8.91 -14.26 -2.38
N PRO A 129 -8.34 -13.19 -2.96
CA PRO A 129 -6.89 -12.96 -2.93
C PRO A 129 -6.34 -12.81 -1.51
N GLU A 130 -7.10 -12.18 -0.60
CA GLU A 130 -6.71 -11.94 0.79
C GLU A 130 -6.55 -13.23 1.61
N ARG A 131 -7.25 -14.31 1.21
CA ARG A 131 -7.16 -15.62 1.85
C ARG A 131 -5.97 -16.43 1.36
N PHE A 132 -5.49 -16.13 0.16
CA PHE A 132 -4.42 -16.86 -0.54
C PHE A 132 -3.37 -15.86 -1.05
N PRO A 133 -2.59 -15.22 -0.17
CA PRO A 133 -1.73 -14.10 -0.55
C PRO A 133 -0.56 -14.47 -1.46
N LEU A 134 0.00 -15.69 -1.33
CA LEU A 134 1.18 -16.20 -2.02
C LEU A 134 2.43 -15.29 -1.91
N SER A 135 2.52 -14.53 -0.82
CA SER A 135 3.68 -13.68 -0.53
C SER A 135 4.93 -14.47 -0.12
N GLY A 136 4.77 -15.70 0.34
CA GLY A 136 5.84 -16.55 0.81
C GLY A 136 6.96 -16.77 -0.19
N VAL A 137 6.63 -16.88 -1.48
CA VAL A 137 7.63 -17.02 -2.56
C VAL A 137 8.64 -15.87 -2.56
N VAL A 138 8.16 -14.64 -2.30
CA VAL A 138 8.99 -13.43 -2.22
C VAL A 138 9.69 -13.33 -0.87
N LEU A 139 8.98 -13.63 0.22
CA LEU A 139 9.52 -13.59 1.58
C LEU A 139 10.70 -14.54 1.77
N ASP A 140 10.68 -15.73 1.17
CA ASP A 140 11.77 -16.70 1.25
C ASP A 140 13.09 -16.21 0.62
N GLN A 141 13.03 -15.24 -0.29
CA GLN A 141 14.18 -14.65 -0.96
C GLN A 141 14.62 -13.31 -0.35
N ALA A 142 13.80 -12.74 0.55
CA ALA A 142 14.10 -11.48 1.19
C ALA A 142 15.15 -11.65 2.29
N ARG A 143 16.34 -11.06 2.10
CA ARG A 143 17.36 -10.92 3.16
C ARG A 143 17.04 -9.83 4.15
N GLY A 144 16.20 -8.89 3.75
CA GLY A 144 15.61 -7.84 4.56
C GLY A 144 14.29 -7.43 3.94
N LEU A 145 13.35 -6.99 4.76
CA LEU A 145 12.01 -6.62 4.33
C LEU A 145 11.70 -5.19 4.78
N ILE A 146 11.37 -4.32 3.83
CA ILE A 146 10.82 -2.99 4.09
C ILE A 146 9.31 -3.06 3.85
N VAL A 147 8.53 -2.63 4.83
CA VAL A 147 7.07 -2.55 4.78
C VAL A 147 6.61 -1.15 5.17
N HIS A 148 5.43 -0.74 4.71
CA HIS A 148 4.90 0.61 4.97
C HIS A 148 3.92 0.65 6.15
N SER A 149 3.58 -0.50 6.74
CA SER A 149 2.59 -0.62 7.80
C SER A 149 2.96 -1.70 8.81
N HIS A 150 2.44 -1.58 10.03
CA HIS A 150 2.52 -2.66 11.02
C HIS A 150 1.74 -3.89 10.55
N TYR A 151 0.58 -3.69 9.95
CA TYR A 151 -0.26 -4.76 9.40
C TYR A 151 0.51 -5.70 8.47
N VAL A 152 1.25 -5.15 7.51
CA VAL A 152 2.06 -5.98 6.58
C VAL A 152 3.22 -6.64 7.31
N GLY A 153 3.87 -5.94 8.23
CA GLY A 153 4.95 -6.50 9.06
C GLY A 153 4.47 -7.71 9.87
N GLU A 154 3.35 -7.59 10.57
CA GLU A 154 2.74 -8.67 11.35
C GLU A 154 2.31 -9.85 10.46
N ARG A 155 1.74 -9.58 9.29
CA ARG A 155 1.38 -10.61 8.31
C ARG A 155 2.62 -11.36 7.81
N ALA A 156 3.72 -10.66 7.51
CA ALA A 156 4.98 -11.28 7.10
C ALA A 156 5.56 -12.15 8.22
N ARG A 157 5.57 -11.67 9.47
CA ARG A 157 5.99 -12.44 10.64
C ARG A 157 5.12 -13.69 10.84
N SER A 158 3.80 -13.55 10.73
CA SER A 158 2.85 -14.68 10.83
C SER A 158 3.04 -15.71 9.72
N ALA A 159 3.53 -15.30 8.54
CA ALA A 159 3.88 -16.19 7.43
C ALA A 159 5.26 -16.86 7.59
N GLY A 160 5.93 -16.66 8.74
CA GLY A 160 7.23 -17.27 9.07
C GLY A 160 8.44 -16.48 8.60
N TYR A 161 8.30 -15.19 8.25
CA TYR A 161 9.46 -14.36 7.93
C TYR A 161 10.23 -14.00 9.22
N GLU A 162 11.46 -14.48 9.34
CA GLU A 162 12.33 -14.25 10.51
C GLU A 162 13.48 -13.27 10.24
N GLY A 163 13.65 -12.81 8.97
CA GLY A 163 14.70 -11.88 8.59
C GLY A 163 14.49 -10.47 9.14
N ARG A 164 15.42 -9.57 8.85
CA ARG A 164 15.35 -8.15 9.22
C ARG A 164 14.11 -7.50 8.61
N LEU A 165 13.39 -6.70 9.39
CA LEU A 165 12.19 -6.03 8.97
C LEU A 165 12.23 -4.56 9.42
N TRP A 166 12.08 -3.64 8.48
CA TRP A 166 11.98 -2.21 8.73
C TRP A 166 10.59 -1.71 8.33
N ARG A 167 9.93 -1.00 9.24
CA ARG A 167 8.73 -0.24 8.90
C ARG A 167 9.15 1.17 8.49
N ILE A 168 9.07 1.45 7.21
CA ILE A 168 9.36 2.77 6.64
C ILE A 168 8.08 3.30 6.01
N PRO A 169 7.49 4.41 6.48
CA PRO A 169 6.24 4.94 5.95
C PRO A 169 6.34 5.28 4.46
N HIS A 170 5.21 5.22 3.77
CA HIS A 170 5.12 5.70 2.39
C HIS A 170 5.37 7.21 2.36
N PRO A 171 6.29 7.77 1.54
CA PRO A 171 6.56 9.20 1.51
C PRO A 171 5.39 10.00 0.94
N VAL A 172 5.24 11.23 1.42
CA VAL A 172 4.31 12.20 0.84
C VAL A 172 4.94 12.89 -0.37
N TRP A 173 4.11 13.15 -1.39
CA TRP A 173 4.53 13.98 -2.53
C TRP A 173 4.67 15.43 -2.08
N PRO A 174 5.82 16.09 -2.33
CA PRO A 174 5.94 17.51 -2.10
C PRO A 174 4.99 18.26 -3.05
N HIS A 175 4.23 19.17 -2.51
CA HIS A 175 3.37 20.07 -3.29
C HIS A 175 3.44 21.48 -2.71
N GLY A 176 3.29 22.49 -3.58
CA GLY A 176 3.07 23.85 -3.17
C GLY A 176 1.59 24.12 -2.89
N ASP A 177 1.19 25.38 -2.96
CA ASP A 177 -0.23 25.75 -2.88
C ASP A 177 -0.97 25.18 -4.10
N VAL A 178 -1.87 24.23 -3.84
CA VAL A 178 -2.70 23.61 -4.88
C VAL A 178 -3.94 24.47 -5.10
N VAL A 179 -4.11 24.96 -6.32
CA VAL A 179 -5.31 25.72 -6.71
C VAL A 179 -6.47 24.77 -6.92
N PRO A 180 -7.59 24.92 -6.17
CA PRO A 180 -8.77 24.08 -6.36
C PRO A 180 -9.35 24.21 -7.78
N ALA A 181 -9.85 23.12 -8.32
CA ALA A 181 -10.55 23.11 -9.61
C ALA A 181 -11.84 23.92 -9.51
N THR A 182 -12.13 24.73 -10.55
CA THR A 182 -13.31 25.61 -10.59
C THR A 182 -14.45 25.11 -11.47
N ASP A 183 -14.23 24.04 -12.21
CA ASP A 183 -15.20 23.38 -13.11
C ASP A 183 -15.95 22.21 -12.45
N VAL A 184 -15.72 22.01 -11.15
CA VAL A 184 -16.46 21.09 -10.28
C VAL A 184 -17.01 21.86 -9.09
N SER A 185 -18.22 21.54 -8.63
CA SER A 185 -18.83 22.22 -7.49
C SER A 185 -19.89 21.34 -6.84
N GLY A 186 -20.14 21.58 -5.57
CA GLY A 186 -21.18 20.98 -4.75
C GLY A 186 -21.29 21.69 -3.42
N ASP A 187 -22.35 21.49 -2.71
CA ASP A 187 -22.55 22.02 -1.35
C ASP A 187 -23.14 20.90 -0.48
N PRO A 188 -22.29 20.02 0.08
CA PRO A 188 -20.84 19.86 -0.10
C PRO A 188 -20.44 19.11 -1.39
N LEU A 189 -19.15 19.22 -1.82
CA LEU A 189 -18.51 18.39 -2.84
C LEU A 189 -17.73 17.24 -2.18
N ILE A 190 -18.16 16.02 -2.43
CA ILE A 190 -17.50 14.79 -1.91
C ILE A 190 -16.69 14.17 -3.04
N GLY A 191 -15.45 13.73 -2.77
CA GLY A 191 -14.57 13.15 -3.77
C GLY A 191 -14.18 11.70 -3.48
N CYS A 192 -14.21 10.85 -4.52
CA CYS A 192 -13.67 9.48 -4.49
C CYS A 192 -12.69 9.30 -5.66
N PHE A 193 -11.43 8.94 -5.36
CA PHE A 193 -10.33 8.93 -6.31
C PHE A 193 -9.68 7.54 -6.45
N GLY A 194 -9.29 7.20 -7.68
CA GLY A 194 -8.60 5.97 -8.05
C GLY A 194 -9.47 5.01 -8.84
N TYR A 195 -8.94 3.82 -9.13
CA TYR A 195 -9.63 2.83 -9.96
C TYR A 195 -10.97 2.40 -9.36
N LEU A 196 -12.08 2.65 -10.08
CA LEU A 196 -13.44 2.44 -9.59
C LEU A 196 -13.83 0.97 -9.76
N ASN A 197 -14.03 0.26 -8.65
CA ASN A 197 -14.42 -1.15 -8.60
C ASN A 197 -15.14 -1.51 -7.30
N MET A 198 -15.45 -2.80 -7.13
CA MET A 198 -16.11 -3.32 -5.93
C MET A 198 -15.21 -3.20 -4.69
N ASN A 199 -13.90 -3.41 -4.84
CA ASN A 199 -12.96 -3.37 -3.71
C ASN A 199 -12.79 -1.96 -3.14
N LYS A 200 -13.02 -0.92 -3.96
CA LYS A 200 -13.10 0.49 -3.53
C LYS A 200 -14.43 0.84 -2.88
N ARG A 201 -15.29 -0.14 -2.67
CA ARG A 201 -16.60 0.03 -2.02
C ARG A 201 -17.48 1.11 -2.67
N VAL A 202 -17.29 1.35 -3.99
CA VAL A 202 -18.06 2.36 -4.72
C VAL A 202 -19.58 2.17 -4.60
N PRO A 203 -20.15 0.94 -4.62
CA PRO A 203 -21.59 0.75 -4.35
C PRO A 203 -22.03 1.32 -3.00
N GLN A 204 -21.27 1.09 -1.94
CA GLN A 204 -21.58 1.56 -0.59
C GLN A 204 -21.48 3.08 -0.50
N VAL A 205 -20.48 3.68 -1.17
CA VAL A 205 -20.36 5.14 -1.29
C VAL A 205 -21.58 5.73 -1.98
N LEU A 206 -22.05 5.13 -3.09
CA LEU A 206 -23.22 5.60 -3.80
C LEU A 206 -24.52 5.49 -2.98
N GLU A 207 -24.70 4.40 -2.23
CA GLU A 207 -25.85 4.19 -1.36
C GLU A 207 -25.88 5.20 -0.21
N ALA A 208 -24.75 5.41 0.48
CA ALA A 208 -24.61 6.40 1.53
C ALA A 208 -24.82 7.83 0.98
N PHE A 209 -24.23 8.14 -0.16
CA PHE A 209 -24.40 9.43 -0.82
C PHE A 209 -25.86 9.69 -1.24
N ALA A 210 -26.57 8.68 -1.74
CA ALA A 210 -28.00 8.80 -2.05
C ALA A 210 -28.84 9.17 -0.82
N SER A 211 -28.48 8.63 0.35
CA SER A 211 -29.11 8.99 1.62
C SER A 211 -28.76 10.42 2.04
N LEU A 212 -27.49 10.79 2.01
CA LEU A 212 -27.03 12.14 2.32
C LEU A 212 -27.73 13.20 1.45
N ARG A 213 -27.78 12.98 0.13
CA ARG A 213 -28.34 13.94 -0.83
C ARG A 213 -29.84 14.23 -0.61
N ARG A 214 -30.59 13.29 -0.01
CA ARG A 214 -31.99 13.56 0.40
C ARG A 214 -32.09 14.64 1.47
N ARG A 215 -31.07 14.76 2.33
CA ARG A 215 -31.00 15.76 3.41
C ARG A 215 -30.28 17.04 2.95
N LEU A 216 -29.27 16.88 2.10
CA LEU A 216 -28.45 17.95 1.53
C LEU A 216 -28.56 17.93 -0.01
N PRO A 217 -29.64 18.51 -0.61
CA PRO A 217 -29.87 18.44 -2.06
C PRO A 217 -28.78 19.10 -2.91
N GLY A 218 -27.99 20.05 -2.32
CA GLY A 218 -26.83 20.68 -2.96
C GLY A 218 -25.59 19.79 -3.04
N ALA A 219 -25.56 18.67 -2.29
CA ALA A 219 -24.44 17.77 -2.28
C ALA A 219 -24.18 17.14 -3.64
N ARG A 220 -22.91 17.07 -4.03
CA ARG A 220 -22.44 16.39 -5.23
C ARG A 220 -21.31 15.42 -4.92
N LEU A 221 -21.24 14.35 -5.70
CA LEU A 221 -20.17 13.35 -5.62
C LEU A 221 -19.33 13.38 -6.89
N LEU A 222 -18.03 13.50 -6.74
CA LEU A 222 -17.04 13.44 -7.81
C LEU A 222 -16.34 12.08 -7.75
N LEU A 223 -16.50 11.28 -8.80
CA LEU A 223 -15.81 10.00 -9.00
C LEU A 223 -14.70 10.20 -10.03
N VAL A 224 -13.44 10.01 -9.66
CA VAL A 224 -12.27 10.24 -10.53
C VAL A 224 -11.44 8.96 -10.65
N GLY A 225 -11.39 8.42 -11.86
CA GLY A 225 -10.60 7.25 -12.20
C GLY A 225 -11.31 6.32 -13.18
N ALA A 226 -10.51 5.48 -13.85
CA ALA A 226 -11.04 4.45 -14.73
C ALA A 226 -11.91 3.46 -13.95
N ALA A 227 -12.97 2.97 -14.58
CA ALA A 227 -13.80 1.91 -14.03
C ALA A 227 -13.35 0.54 -14.54
N GLY A 228 -13.47 -0.48 -13.69
CA GLY A 228 -13.25 -1.87 -14.10
C GLY A 228 -14.25 -2.29 -15.20
N GLU A 229 -13.81 -3.09 -16.17
CA GLU A 229 -14.64 -3.51 -17.31
C GLU A 229 -15.98 -4.15 -16.91
N ARG A 230 -16.03 -4.82 -15.77
CA ARG A 230 -17.24 -5.47 -15.24
C ARG A 230 -17.99 -4.63 -14.21
N PHE A 231 -17.57 -3.36 -14.02
CA PHE A 231 -18.15 -2.46 -13.03
C PHE A 231 -18.92 -1.33 -13.70
N ASP A 232 -20.20 -1.56 -13.95
CA ASP A 232 -21.12 -0.60 -14.58
C ASP A 232 -21.57 0.45 -13.54
N VAL A 233 -20.88 1.58 -13.54
CA VAL A 233 -21.16 2.74 -12.65
C VAL A 233 -22.47 3.40 -13.07
N GLU A 234 -22.69 3.61 -14.35
CA GLU A 234 -23.82 4.35 -14.93
C GLU A 234 -25.15 3.69 -14.56
N ARG A 235 -25.25 2.38 -14.76
CA ARG A 235 -26.44 1.61 -14.36
C ARG A 235 -26.74 1.71 -12.85
N ARG A 236 -25.70 1.83 -12.02
CA ARG A 236 -25.89 2.01 -10.57
C ARG A 236 -26.39 3.40 -10.24
N LEU A 237 -25.88 4.44 -10.91
CA LEU A 237 -26.33 5.82 -10.76
C LEU A 237 -27.81 5.96 -11.16
N GLU A 238 -28.22 5.38 -12.29
CA GLU A 238 -29.61 5.36 -12.72
C GLU A 238 -30.53 4.70 -11.69
N ARG A 239 -30.14 3.50 -11.20
CA ARG A 239 -30.94 2.75 -10.22
C ARG A 239 -31.13 3.51 -8.90
N LEU A 240 -30.14 4.32 -8.49
CA LEU A 240 -30.18 5.12 -7.26
C LEU A 240 -30.73 6.54 -7.47
N GLY A 241 -31.06 6.94 -8.71
CA GLY A 241 -31.52 8.29 -9.03
C GLY A 241 -30.44 9.35 -8.82
N LEU A 242 -29.17 9.01 -9.05
CA LEU A 242 -28.01 9.86 -8.78
C LEU A 242 -27.38 10.51 -10.03
N THR A 243 -27.94 10.30 -11.22
CA THR A 243 -27.34 10.76 -12.48
C THR A 243 -26.99 12.25 -12.49
N GLU A 244 -27.84 13.11 -11.90
CA GLU A 244 -27.55 14.56 -11.80
C GLU A 244 -26.67 14.97 -10.61
N GLY A 245 -26.52 14.07 -9.62
CA GLY A 245 -25.77 14.34 -8.38
C GLY A 245 -24.34 13.85 -8.39
N VAL A 246 -23.96 13.07 -9.40
CA VAL A 246 -22.62 12.46 -9.50
C VAL A 246 -21.95 12.87 -10.80
N GLN A 247 -20.77 13.43 -10.69
CA GLN A 247 -19.88 13.70 -11.83
C GLN A 247 -18.82 12.62 -11.89
N ARG A 248 -18.65 11.97 -13.04
CA ARG A 248 -17.60 11.00 -13.28
C ARG A 248 -16.55 11.56 -14.23
N LEU A 249 -15.29 11.39 -13.86
CA LEU A 249 -14.13 11.65 -14.70
C LEU A 249 -13.31 10.36 -14.79
N ASP A 250 -12.83 10.04 -15.99
CA ASP A 250 -11.88 8.94 -16.18
C ASP A 250 -10.49 9.29 -15.62
N TYR A 251 -9.46 8.60 -16.09
CA TYR A 251 -8.09 8.92 -15.71
C TYR A 251 -7.77 10.39 -15.99
N VAL A 252 -7.23 11.06 -14.99
CA VAL A 252 -6.76 12.45 -15.09
C VAL A 252 -5.26 12.53 -14.79
N PRO A 253 -4.52 13.48 -15.40
CA PRO A 253 -3.12 13.74 -15.04
C PRO A 253 -2.97 14.12 -13.56
N GLU A 254 -1.79 13.91 -13.00
CA GLU A 254 -1.52 14.14 -11.58
C GLU A 254 -1.84 15.57 -11.12
N GLU A 255 -1.41 16.59 -11.86
CA GLU A 255 -1.72 17.99 -11.55
C GLU A 255 -3.23 18.26 -11.46
N ARG A 256 -3.99 17.66 -12.38
CA ARG A 256 -5.45 17.76 -12.38
C ARG A 256 -6.07 17.03 -11.20
N MET A 257 -5.52 15.86 -10.83
CA MET A 257 -5.95 15.11 -9.65
C MET A 257 -5.80 15.95 -8.38
N TRP A 258 -4.66 16.62 -8.19
CA TRP A 258 -4.43 17.51 -7.06
C TRP A 258 -5.46 18.64 -6.99
N SER A 259 -5.72 19.32 -8.11
CA SER A 259 -6.71 20.41 -8.18
C SER A 259 -8.13 19.93 -7.87
N LEU A 260 -8.52 18.75 -8.35
CA LEU A 260 -9.82 18.14 -8.06
C LEU A 260 -9.94 17.72 -6.59
N MET A 261 -8.90 17.11 -6.00
CA MET A 261 -8.88 16.77 -4.58
C MET A 261 -8.98 18.01 -3.71
N ALA A 262 -8.26 19.09 -4.08
CA ALA A 262 -8.30 20.36 -3.36
C ALA A 262 -9.68 21.04 -3.43
N ALA A 263 -10.46 20.81 -4.49
CA ALA A 263 -11.83 21.35 -4.63
C ALA A 263 -12.86 20.63 -3.76
N CYS A 264 -12.60 19.39 -3.34
CA CYS A 264 -13.54 18.62 -2.51
C CYS A 264 -13.56 19.11 -1.06
N ASP A 265 -14.73 19.10 -0.42
CA ASP A 265 -14.90 19.38 0.99
C ASP A 265 -14.57 18.14 1.85
N VAL A 266 -14.92 16.94 1.36
CA VAL A 266 -14.68 15.65 2.01
C VAL A 266 -14.18 14.66 0.98
N LEU A 267 -13.21 13.82 1.37
CA LEU A 267 -12.71 12.73 0.54
C LEU A 267 -13.09 11.36 1.13
N VAL A 268 -13.37 10.40 0.25
CA VAL A 268 -13.68 9.02 0.62
C VAL A 268 -12.73 8.07 -0.09
N ASN A 269 -12.07 7.21 0.70
CA ASN A 269 -11.15 6.20 0.18
C ASN A 269 -11.37 4.86 0.90
N LEU A 270 -12.46 4.20 0.57
CA LEU A 270 -12.80 2.90 1.16
C LEU A 270 -12.07 1.76 0.44
N ARG A 271 -11.88 0.65 1.16
CA ARG A 271 -11.21 -0.54 0.65
C ARG A 271 -11.67 -1.81 1.37
N TYR A 272 -12.12 -2.81 0.61
CA TYR A 272 -12.33 -4.16 1.12
C TYR A 272 -12.51 -5.16 -0.01
N PRO A 273 -11.81 -6.33 0.04
CA PRO A 273 -10.74 -6.65 0.98
C PRO A 273 -9.50 -5.76 0.77
N THR A 274 -8.65 -5.63 1.80
CA THR A 274 -7.33 -5.01 1.66
C THR A 274 -6.32 -6.03 1.13
N MET A 275 -5.44 -5.58 0.24
CA MET A 275 -4.28 -6.35 -0.23
C MET A 275 -3.03 -6.09 0.62
N GLY A 276 -3.16 -5.30 1.71
CA GLY A 276 -2.03 -4.86 2.53
C GLY A 276 -1.31 -3.64 1.96
N GLU A 277 -1.94 -2.94 1.04
CA GLU A 277 -1.38 -1.75 0.41
C GLU A 277 -1.46 -0.51 1.31
N THR A 278 -0.49 0.39 1.16
CA THR A 278 -0.58 1.79 1.60
C THR A 278 -1.05 2.66 0.45
N SER A 279 -2.03 3.51 0.70
CA SER A 279 -2.71 4.24 -0.38
C SER A 279 -2.08 5.61 -0.64
N GLY A 280 -1.43 5.79 -1.79
CA GLY A 280 -0.92 7.08 -2.23
C GLY A 280 -2.00 8.18 -2.37
N SER A 281 -3.25 7.83 -2.71
CA SER A 281 -4.35 8.80 -2.74
C SER A 281 -4.80 9.24 -1.34
N VAL A 282 -4.69 8.37 -0.34
CA VAL A 282 -4.91 8.74 1.07
C VAL A 282 -3.83 9.71 1.54
N ILE A 283 -2.55 9.40 1.30
CA ILE A 283 -1.45 10.29 1.68
C ILE A 283 -1.61 11.68 1.05
N ARG A 284 -1.99 11.75 -0.24
CA ARG A 284 -2.28 13.03 -0.91
C ARG A 284 -3.46 13.77 -0.27
N ALA A 285 -4.55 13.07 0.05
CA ALA A 285 -5.70 13.66 0.71
C ALA A 285 -5.35 14.28 2.07
N LEU A 286 -4.59 13.54 2.88
CA LEU A 286 -4.12 13.99 4.19
C LEU A 286 -3.17 15.19 4.07
N SER A 287 -2.26 15.19 3.08
CA SER A 287 -1.33 16.32 2.86
C SER A 287 -2.04 17.62 2.46
N LEU A 288 -3.16 17.52 1.74
CA LEU A 288 -4.03 18.65 1.44
C LEU A 288 -4.85 19.13 2.64
N GLY A 289 -4.80 18.41 3.75
CA GLY A 289 -5.61 18.70 4.94
C GLY A 289 -7.11 18.50 4.69
N LYS A 290 -7.47 17.48 3.90
CA LYS A 290 -8.88 17.17 3.63
C LYS A 290 -9.44 16.19 4.63
N PRO A 291 -10.65 16.41 5.15
CA PRO A 291 -11.39 15.40 5.90
C PRO A 291 -11.50 14.13 5.06
N LEU A 292 -11.16 13.00 5.66
CA LEU A 292 -11.06 11.75 4.92
C LEU A 292 -11.76 10.60 5.65
N LEU A 293 -12.57 9.84 4.91
CA LEU A 293 -13.20 8.61 5.36
C LEU A 293 -12.46 7.42 4.75
N VAL A 294 -12.12 6.44 5.57
CA VAL A 294 -11.42 5.21 5.17
C VAL A 294 -12.11 3.97 5.75
N SER A 295 -11.92 2.80 5.13
CA SER A 295 -12.35 1.54 5.75
C SER A 295 -11.44 1.19 6.94
N ASP A 296 -12.01 0.65 8.01
CA ASP A 296 -11.27 0.19 9.18
C ASP A 296 -10.66 -1.19 8.93
N VAL A 297 -9.66 -1.25 8.05
CA VAL A 297 -8.97 -2.49 7.66
C VAL A 297 -7.50 -2.23 7.32
N GLY A 298 -6.62 -3.19 7.64
CA GLY A 298 -5.22 -3.17 7.24
C GLY A 298 -4.50 -1.90 7.70
N TRP A 299 -3.69 -1.31 6.81
CA TRP A 299 -2.99 -0.05 7.09
C TRP A 299 -3.93 1.11 7.43
N PHE A 300 -5.14 1.15 6.87
CA PHE A 300 -6.08 2.23 7.14
C PHE A 300 -6.54 2.28 8.60
N SER A 301 -6.59 1.11 9.28
CA SER A 301 -6.87 1.02 10.72
C SER A 301 -5.75 1.61 11.59
N GLU A 302 -4.51 1.69 11.07
CA GLU A 302 -3.36 2.24 11.80
C GLU A 302 -3.36 3.78 11.83
N LEU A 303 -4.13 4.42 10.94
CA LEU A 303 -4.23 5.89 10.93
C LEU A 303 -4.89 6.37 12.24
N PRO A 304 -4.44 7.50 12.83
CA PRO A 304 -5.02 8.01 14.07
C PRO A 304 -6.51 8.42 13.91
N ASP A 305 -7.30 8.25 14.96
CA ASP A 305 -8.75 8.53 14.93
C ASP A 305 -9.07 10.05 14.83
N ASP A 306 -8.13 10.90 15.18
CA ASP A 306 -8.22 12.35 15.01
C ASP A 306 -7.80 12.83 13.62
N VAL A 307 -7.25 11.92 12.78
CA VAL A 307 -6.77 12.20 11.41
C VAL A 307 -7.77 11.76 10.34
N VAL A 308 -8.46 10.63 10.56
CA VAL A 308 -9.43 10.05 9.62
C VAL A 308 -10.67 9.53 10.31
N LEU A 309 -11.78 9.45 9.60
CA LEU A 309 -12.98 8.74 10.06
C LEU A 309 -12.93 7.31 9.51
N LYS A 310 -12.88 6.34 10.42
CA LYS A 310 -12.81 4.92 10.09
C LYS A 310 -14.22 4.33 10.01
N ILE A 311 -14.49 3.64 8.92
CA ILE A 311 -15.78 2.99 8.63
C ILE A 311 -15.59 1.48 8.71
N PRO A 312 -16.25 0.78 9.64
CA PRO A 312 -16.19 -0.67 9.75
C PRO A 312 -16.79 -1.33 8.50
N VAL A 313 -16.26 -2.49 8.13
CA VAL A 313 -16.75 -3.24 6.97
C VAL A 313 -17.66 -4.36 7.42
N ASP A 314 -18.87 -4.00 7.79
CA ASP A 314 -19.93 -4.89 8.28
C ASP A 314 -21.32 -4.43 7.75
N GLU A 315 -22.39 -4.94 8.33
CA GLU A 315 -23.78 -4.58 7.98
C GLU A 315 -24.14 -3.12 8.27
N LEU A 316 -23.38 -2.42 9.09
CA LEU A 316 -23.60 -1.01 9.43
C LEU A 316 -22.81 -0.04 8.53
N GLU A 317 -21.95 -0.55 7.64
CA GLU A 317 -21.03 0.24 6.81
C GLU A 317 -21.72 1.42 6.10
N VAL A 318 -22.82 1.17 5.39
CA VAL A 318 -23.52 2.22 4.62
C VAL A 318 -24.17 3.25 5.55
N ALA A 319 -24.76 2.81 6.67
CA ALA A 319 -25.41 3.70 7.61
C ALA A 319 -24.41 4.59 8.34
N LEU A 320 -23.26 4.03 8.74
CA LEU A 320 -22.18 4.79 9.37
C LEU A 320 -21.49 5.72 8.38
N LEU A 321 -21.27 5.27 7.15
CA LEU A 321 -20.70 6.10 6.08
C LEU A 321 -21.58 7.34 5.81
N ASP A 322 -22.91 7.16 5.74
CA ASP A 322 -23.86 8.27 5.57
C ASP A 322 -23.72 9.32 6.69
N ARG A 323 -23.63 8.88 7.96
CA ARG A 323 -23.48 9.78 9.11
C ARG A 323 -22.07 10.39 9.19
N ALA A 324 -21.04 9.62 8.87
CA ALA A 324 -19.67 10.10 8.86
C ALA A 324 -19.44 11.17 7.79
N LEU A 325 -20.09 11.06 6.61
CA LEU A 325 -20.06 12.11 5.58
C LEU A 325 -20.64 13.43 6.12
N GLU A 326 -21.80 13.39 6.79
CA GLU A 326 -22.43 14.57 7.38
C GLU A 326 -21.53 15.18 8.48
N PHE A 327 -20.99 14.35 9.37
CA PHE A 327 -20.04 14.76 10.41
C PHE A 327 -18.77 15.40 9.82
N ALA A 328 -18.20 14.82 8.77
CA ALA A 328 -16.99 15.33 8.10
C ALA A 328 -17.22 16.70 7.46
N VAL A 329 -18.40 16.96 6.93
CA VAL A 329 -18.78 18.28 6.40
C VAL A 329 -18.82 19.31 7.52
N GLU A 330 -19.40 18.98 8.66
CA GLU A 330 -19.56 19.91 9.80
C GLU A 330 -18.24 20.16 10.56
N HIS A 331 -17.37 19.15 10.68
CA HIS A 331 -16.18 19.18 11.54
C HIS A 331 -14.85 19.13 10.74
N GLY A 332 -14.92 19.26 9.43
CA GLY A 332 -13.78 19.00 8.52
C GLY A 332 -12.51 19.82 8.76
N ALA A 333 -12.63 21.05 9.27
CA ALA A 333 -11.47 21.90 9.51
C ALA A 333 -10.50 21.33 10.56
N ALA A 334 -11.04 20.74 11.64
CA ALA A 334 -10.23 20.12 12.70
C ALA A 334 -9.54 18.83 12.20
N LEU A 335 -10.28 17.96 11.51
CA LEU A 335 -9.75 16.75 10.90
C LEU A 335 -8.65 17.07 9.88
N GLY A 336 -8.88 18.07 9.02
CA GLY A 336 -7.90 18.48 8.01
C GLY A 336 -6.60 19.04 8.61
N ALA A 337 -6.67 19.81 9.70
CA ALA A 337 -5.49 20.30 10.39
C ALA A 337 -4.65 19.16 11.01
N ALA A 338 -5.31 18.20 11.69
CA ALA A 338 -4.67 17.02 12.26
C ALA A 338 -4.04 16.14 11.15
N ALA A 339 -4.75 15.94 10.03
CA ALA A 339 -4.27 15.18 8.90
C ALA A 339 -2.96 15.74 8.32
N ARG A 340 -2.88 17.05 8.11
CA ARG A 340 -1.67 17.70 7.59
C ARG A 340 -0.50 17.56 8.56
N ALA A 341 -0.71 17.82 9.85
CA ALA A 341 0.32 17.67 10.87
C ALA A 341 0.84 16.23 10.99
N TYR A 342 -0.05 15.24 10.83
CA TYR A 342 0.32 13.83 10.81
C TYR A 342 1.25 13.50 9.64
N VAL A 343 0.87 13.90 8.42
CA VAL A 343 1.67 13.61 7.21
C VAL A 343 3.04 14.30 7.26
N GLU A 344 3.10 15.55 7.71
CA GLU A 344 4.36 16.29 7.86
C GLU A 344 5.31 15.62 8.85
N ARG A 345 4.79 14.98 9.90
CA ARG A 345 5.58 14.28 10.90
C ARG A 345 6.01 12.89 10.47
N GLU A 346 5.09 12.09 9.89
CA GLU A 346 5.31 10.65 9.66
C GLU A 346 5.75 10.31 8.23
N HIS A 347 5.40 11.14 7.24
CA HIS A 347 5.53 10.82 5.82
C HIS A 347 6.46 11.76 5.05
N ALA A 348 7.24 12.59 5.74
CA ALA A 348 8.15 13.53 5.11
C ALA A 348 9.22 12.82 4.27
N LEU A 349 9.30 13.16 2.98
CA LEU A 349 10.19 12.51 2.02
C LEU A 349 11.67 12.46 2.47
N PRO A 350 12.27 13.54 3.05
CA PRO A 350 13.64 13.48 3.51
C PRO A 350 13.88 12.45 4.62
N GLN A 351 12.94 12.31 5.56
CA GLN A 351 13.01 11.35 6.66
C GLN A 351 12.84 9.91 6.14
N VAL A 352 11.91 9.69 5.21
CA VAL A 352 11.71 8.40 4.57
C VAL A 352 12.97 7.99 3.80
N ALA A 353 13.56 8.88 3.00
CA ALA A 353 14.79 8.60 2.25
C ALA A 353 15.98 8.29 3.18
N GLU A 354 16.07 8.96 4.34
CA GLU A 354 17.09 8.68 5.36
C GLU A 354 16.91 7.30 5.97
N ALA A 355 15.66 6.92 6.30
CA ALA A 355 15.36 5.59 6.82
C ALA A 355 15.69 4.48 5.81
N TYR A 356 15.44 4.72 4.51
CA TYR A 356 15.86 3.80 3.45
C TYR A 356 17.39 3.67 3.36
N ALA A 357 18.12 4.78 3.37
CA ALA A 357 19.57 4.78 3.32
C ALA A 357 20.15 3.98 4.50
N SER A 358 19.70 4.25 5.73
CA SER A 358 20.12 3.55 6.93
C SER A 358 19.82 2.04 6.86
N ALA A 359 18.61 1.66 6.45
CA ALA A 359 18.23 0.25 6.29
C ALA A 359 19.12 -0.48 5.26
N LEU A 360 19.44 0.18 4.14
CA LEU A 360 20.30 -0.38 3.09
C LEU A 360 21.77 -0.46 3.50
N GLU A 361 22.27 0.47 4.31
CA GLU A 361 23.60 0.42 4.89
C GLU A 361 23.75 -0.75 5.85
N VAL A 362 22.75 -0.96 6.72
CA VAL A 362 22.71 -2.13 7.62
C VAL A 362 22.65 -3.42 6.80
N ALA A 363 21.80 -3.48 5.78
CA ALA A 363 21.69 -4.67 4.93
C ALA A 363 22.97 -4.97 4.13
N ALA A 364 23.72 -3.97 3.72
CA ALA A 364 25.00 -4.11 3.03
C ALA A 364 26.14 -4.56 3.97
N GLY A 365 26.08 -4.15 5.25
CA GLY A 365 27.02 -4.57 6.30
C GLY A 365 26.88 -6.05 6.69
N GLY A 366 25.77 -6.70 6.33
CA GLY A 366 25.50 -8.11 6.60
C GLY A 366 25.19 -8.43 8.06
N ASP A 367 24.94 -9.73 8.34
CA ASP A 367 24.52 -10.21 9.68
C ASP A 367 25.60 -10.01 10.75
N ALA A 368 26.89 -9.89 10.34
CA ALA A 368 28.02 -9.78 11.25
C ALA A 368 27.99 -8.52 12.15
N VAL A 369 27.36 -7.42 11.70
CA VAL A 369 27.25 -6.18 12.49
C VAL A 369 26.19 -6.35 13.58
N ASP A 370 25.03 -6.89 13.24
CA ASP A 370 23.95 -7.09 14.23
C ASP A 370 24.33 -8.16 15.27
N ASP A 371 24.95 -9.26 14.83
CA ASP A 371 25.46 -10.28 15.72
C ASP A 371 26.48 -9.70 16.71
N ALA A 372 27.39 -8.85 16.24
CA ALA A 372 28.39 -8.19 17.11
C ALA A 372 27.72 -7.22 18.10
N VAL A 373 26.70 -6.49 17.69
CA VAL A 373 25.95 -5.57 18.55
C VAL A 373 25.11 -6.34 19.57
N LEU A 374 24.37 -7.38 19.14
CA LEU A 374 23.61 -8.23 20.04
C LEU A 374 24.51 -8.95 21.07
N TRP A 375 25.69 -9.41 20.64
CA TRP A 375 26.68 -10.00 21.53
C TRP A 375 27.14 -9.01 22.60
N ARG A 376 27.44 -7.76 22.22
CA ARG A 376 27.82 -6.69 23.16
C ARG A 376 26.69 -6.32 24.11
N ILE A 377 25.45 -6.27 23.65
CA ILE A 377 24.28 -6.03 24.50
C ILE A 377 24.10 -7.18 25.50
N ALA A 378 24.22 -8.43 25.06
CA ALA A 378 24.11 -9.60 25.91
C ALA A 378 25.24 -9.67 26.95
N GLU A 379 26.49 -9.34 26.57
CA GLU A 379 27.64 -9.27 27.48
C GLU A 379 27.41 -8.20 28.55
N ALA A 380 27.03 -6.97 28.16
CA ALA A 380 26.75 -5.88 29.11
C ALA A 380 25.55 -6.19 30.01
N ALA A 381 24.52 -6.86 29.51
CA ALA A 381 23.37 -7.28 30.30
C ALA A 381 23.75 -8.33 31.35
N THR A 382 24.61 -9.28 31.00
CA THR A 382 25.14 -10.31 31.92
C THR A 382 25.97 -9.66 33.03
N GLU A 383 26.79 -8.66 32.70
CA GLU A 383 27.58 -7.91 33.68
C GLU A 383 26.73 -7.18 34.73
N VAL A 384 25.52 -6.74 34.36
CA VAL A 384 24.58 -6.06 35.27
C VAL A 384 23.48 -6.99 35.82
N GLY A 385 23.55 -8.29 35.55
CA GLY A 385 22.68 -9.31 36.14
C GLY A 385 21.29 -9.37 35.49
N ILE A 386 21.15 -9.03 34.22
CA ILE A 386 19.89 -9.15 33.44
C ILE A 386 19.95 -10.46 32.67
N ASP A 387 19.08 -11.41 33.01
CA ASP A 387 19.01 -12.75 32.39
C ASP A 387 17.92 -12.87 31.28
N ASP A 388 17.15 -11.82 30.99
CA ASP A 388 16.11 -11.85 29.97
C ASP A 388 16.66 -11.47 28.57
N ALA A 389 17.33 -12.42 27.93
CA ALA A 389 17.88 -12.22 26.59
C ALA A 389 16.81 -11.89 25.53
N ALA A 390 15.58 -12.45 25.64
CA ALA A 390 14.50 -12.20 24.70
C ALA A 390 13.89 -10.79 24.87
N GLY A 391 13.81 -10.32 26.11
CA GLY A 391 13.40 -8.94 26.43
C GLY A 391 14.42 -7.91 25.95
N LEU A 392 15.69 -8.19 26.10
CA LEU A 392 16.78 -7.33 25.63
C LEU A 392 16.84 -7.23 24.11
N ALA A 393 16.71 -8.35 23.41
CA ALA A 393 16.67 -8.36 21.96
C ALA A 393 15.47 -7.54 21.43
N ARG A 394 14.28 -7.70 22.01
CA ARG A 394 13.11 -6.89 21.68
C ARG A 394 13.35 -5.40 21.95
N ALA A 395 13.89 -5.05 23.12
CA ALA A 395 14.18 -3.65 23.45
C ALA A 395 15.22 -3.04 22.50
N ALA A 396 16.21 -3.79 22.05
CA ALA A 396 17.20 -3.33 21.08
C ALA A 396 16.58 -3.12 19.68
N ILE A 397 15.65 -3.98 19.26
CA ILE A 397 14.87 -3.82 18.02
C ILE A 397 13.95 -2.60 18.13
N ASP A 398 13.20 -2.47 19.22
CA ASP A 398 12.27 -1.35 19.44
C ASP A 398 12.99 0.00 19.53
N ALA A 399 14.23 0.00 20.00
CA ALA A 399 15.10 1.17 20.06
C ALA A 399 15.83 1.46 18.71
N GLY A 400 15.66 0.59 17.69
CA GLY A 400 16.34 0.73 16.40
C GLY A 400 17.87 0.54 16.47
N ILE A 401 18.38 -0.13 17.49
CA ILE A 401 19.82 -0.40 17.68
C ILE A 401 20.26 -1.58 16.82
N VAL A 402 19.38 -2.56 16.67
CA VAL A 402 19.50 -3.71 15.77
C VAL A 402 18.17 -3.91 15.05
N SER A 403 18.20 -4.59 13.93
CA SER A 403 17.04 -4.81 13.06
C SER A 403 16.43 -6.19 13.20
#